data_dfd022c72826c9a2d779ad1a88f1f158
#
_entry.id   dfd022c72826c9a2d779ad1a88f1f158
#
_cell.length_a   1.000
_cell.length_b   1.000
_cell.length_c   1.000
_cell.angle_alpha   90.00
_cell.angle_beta   90.00
_cell.angle_gamma   90.00
#
_symmetry.space_group_name_H-M   'P 1'
#
loop_
_entity.id
_entity.type
_entity.pdbx_description
1 polymer ?
#
loop_
_entity_poly.entity_id
_entity_poly.type
_entity_poly.pdbx_seq_one_letter_code
_entity_poly.pdbx_strand_id
1 'polypeptide(L)'
;MKYYLYVIELDKQVGKLVKFRKQNPKFLLGNRCFYVGQSAKKPPLRFLQHKEGYKSNTYAKRFGMKLVPEFYEKYNPIPTRKDAEELEEYVAKKLRKERYGVWFN
;
A
#
# COMPACT_ATOMS: atom_id res chain seq x y z
N MET A 1 9.17 -15.47 13.57
CA MET A 1 8.56 -15.14 12.28
C MET A 1 8.86 -13.69 11.93
N LYS A 2 9.03 -13.39 10.66
CA LYS A 2 9.32 -12.03 10.21
C LYS A 2 8.15 -11.50 9.39
N TYR A 3 8.01 -10.18 9.39
CA TYR A 3 6.97 -9.49 8.65
C TYR A 3 7.61 -8.47 7.72
N TYR A 4 6.88 -8.08 6.69
CA TYR A 4 7.38 -7.19 5.66
C TYR A 4 6.34 -6.14 5.34
N LEU A 5 6.79 -4.89 5.32
CA LEU A 5 6.00 -3.78 4.82
C LEU A 5 6.17 -3.75 3.31
N TYR A 6 5.11 -3.37 2.60
CA TYR A 6 5.21 -3.18 1.15
C TYR A 6 4.29 -2.05 0.71
N VAL A 7 4.64 -1.46 -0.42
CA VAL A 7 3.85 -0.41 -1.06
C VAL A 7 3.71 -0.78 -2.53
N ILE A 8 2.47 -0.79 -2.99
CA ILE A 8 2.14 -1.06 -4.39
C ILE A 8 1.66 0.25 -5.02
N GLU A 9 2.25 0.63 -6.13
CA GLU A 9 1.74 1.77 -6.89
C GLU A 9 0.47 1.34 -7.62
N LEU A 10 -0.57 2.17 -7.52
CA LEU A 10 -1.87 1.92 -8.15
C LEU A 10 -2.01 2.78 -9.39
N ASP A 11 -2.74 2.27 -10.37
CA ASP A 11 -3.14 3.06 -11.54
C ASP A 11 -3.92 4.29 -11.04
N LYS A 12 -3.65 5.45 -11.64
CA LYS A 12 -4.28 6.71 -11.25
C LYS A 12 -5.81 6.71 -11.39
N GLN A 13 -6.36 5.79 -12.17
CA GLN A 13 -7.81 5.66 -12.29
C GLN A 13 -8.49 5.40 -10.95
N VAL A 14 -7.79 4.78 -9.99
CA VAL A 14 -8.34 4.55 -8.64
C VAL A 14 -8.73 5.86 -7.97
N GLY A 15 -8.03 6.95 -8.27
CA GLY A 15 -8.30 8.27 -7.71
C GLY A 15 -9.65 8.85 -8.12
N LYS A 16 -10.32 8.28 -9.12
CA LYS A 16 -11.66 8.70 -9.54
C LYS A 16 -12.76 8.06 -8.71
N LEU A 17 -12.43 7.03 -7.93
CA LEU A 17 -13.43 6.32 -7.13
C LEU A 17 -13.75 7.10 -5.86
N VAL A 18 -15.04 7.33 -5.62
CA VAL A 18 -15.52 8.13 -4.49
C VAL A 18 -15.01 7.56 -3.17
N LYS A 19 -15.13 6.24 -2.98
CA LYS A 19 -14.72 5.59 -1.74
C LYS A 19 -13.22 5.78 -1.47
N PHE A 20 -12.40 5.69 -2.51
CA PHE A 20 -10.96 5.92 -2.38
C PHE A 20 -10.68 7.37 -1.99
N ARG A 21 -11.34 8.32 -2.63
CA ARG A 21 -11.14 9.74 -2.32
C ARG A 21 -11.58 10.12 -0.93
N LYS A 22 -12.62 9.48 -0.40
CA LYS A 22 -13.09 9.75 0.97
C LYS A 22 -12.01 9.46 2.01
N GLN A 23 -11.16 8.47 1.77
CA GLN A 23 -10.04 8.15 2.65
C GLN A 23 -8.89 9.15 2.50
N ASN A 24 -8.92 9.96 1.46
CA ASN A 24 -7.79 10.82 1.09
C ASN A 24 -8.25 12.27 0.88
N PRO A 25 -8.68 12.97 1.95
CA PRO A 25 -9.23 14.33 1.79
C PRO A 25 -8.23 15.35 1.25
N LYS A 26 -6.93 15.08 1.39
CA LYS A 26 -5.89 15.99 0.88
C LYS A 26 -5.30 15.54 -0.47
N PHE A 27 -5.84 14.47 -1.04
CA PHE A 27 -5.36 13.95 -2.31
C PHE A 27 -5.47 14.97 -3.42
N LEU A 28 -4.37 15.20 -4.11
CA LEU A 28 -4.35 16.05 -5.30
C LEU A 28 -4.67 15.19 -6.52
N LEU A 29 -5.83 15.40 -7.12
CA LEU A 29 -6.28 14.62 -8.26
C LEU A 29 -5.21 14.62 -9.37
N GLY A 30 -4.91 13.43 -9.90
CA GLY A 30 -3.85 13.25 -10.88
C GLY A 30 -2.50 12.88 -10.29
N ASN A 31 -2.36 12.98 -8.95
CA ASN A 31 -1.13 12.55 -8.29
C ASN A 31 -1.06 11.03 -8.18
N ARG A 32 0.11 10.52 -7.79
CA ARG A 32 0.32 9.07 -7.64
C ARG A 32 -0.57 8.49 -6.55
N CYS A 33 -0.92 7.23 -6.71
CA CYS A 33 -1.75 6.49 -5.76
C CYS A 33 -1.05 5.20 -5.34
N PHE A 34 -1.25 4.80 -4.07
CA PHE A 34 -0.56 3.66 -3.49
C PHE A 34 -1.48 2.82 -2.60
N TYR A 35 -1.16 1.54 -2.52
CA TYR A 35 -1.69 0.65 -1.48
C TYR A 35 -0.54 0.28 -0.56
N VAL A 36 -0.72 0.47 0.75
CA VAL A 36 0.28 0.13 1.76
C VAL A 36 -0.22 -1.07 2.55
N GLY A 37 0.62 -2.09 2.68
CA GLY A 37 0.26 -3.30 3.39
C GLY A 37 1.44 -3.89 4.16
N GLN A 38 1.13 -4.91 4.95
CA GLN A 38 2.14 -5.72 5.62
C GLN A 38 1.76 -7.19 5.53
N SER A 39 2.75 -8.07 5.62
CA SER A 39 2.51 -9.50 5.45
C SER A 39 3.68 -10.31 6.01
N ALA A 40 3.42 -11.57 6.38
CA ALA A 40 4.47 -12.52 6.70
C ALA A 40 5.18 -13.02 5.42
N LYS A 41 4.66 -12.71 4.25
CA LYS A 41 5.26 -13.07 2.97
C LYS A 41 6.10 -11.90 2.47
N LYS A 42 7.19 -12.23 1.75
CA LYS A 42 8.03 -11.19 1.16
C LYS A 42 7.23 -10.39 0.13
N PRO A 43 7.57 -9.09 -0.05
CA PRO A 43 6.78 -8.22 -0.93
C PRO A 43 6.52 -8.75 -2.34
N PRO A 44 7.49 -9.31 -3.07
CA PRO A 44 7.21 -9.83 -4.42
C PRO A 44 6.16 -10.93 -4.43
N LEU A 45 6.19 -11.84 -3.45
CA LEU A 45 5.21 -12.91 -3.37
C LEU A 45 3.83 -12.34 -3.01
N ARG A 46 3.77 -11.44 -2.04
CA ARG A 46 2.49 -10.85 -1.63
C ARG A 46 1.86 -10.02 -2.75
N PHE A 47 2.68 -9.29 -3.50
CA PHE A 47 2.20 -8.56 -4.67
C PHE A 47 1.55 -9.52 -5.68
N LEU A 48 2.23 -10.63 -5.99
CA LEU A 48 1.69 -11.64 -6.88
C LEU A 48 0.36 -12.20 -6.38
N GLN A 49 0.27 -12.51 -5.08
CA GLN A 49 -0.97 -12.99 -4.47
C GLN A 49 -2.12 -12.00 -4.62
N HIS A 50 -1.84 -10.70 -4.44
CA HIS A 50 -2.86 -9.67 -4.67
C HIS A 50 -3.34 -9.68 -6.12
N LYS A 51 -2.44 -9.75 -7.07
CA LYS A 51 -2.79 -9.76 -8.49
C LYS A 51 -3.57 -11.00 -8.90
N GLU A 52 -3.27 -12.14 -8.26
CA GLU A 52 -3.98 -13.39 -8.51
C GLU A 52 -5.32 -13.46 -7.75
N GLY A 53 -5.56 -12.55 -6.82
CA GLY A 53 -6.81 -12.52 -6.06
C GLY A 53 -6.80 -13.33 -4.77
N TYR A 54 -5.65 -13.85 -4.33
CA TYR A 54 -5.57 -14.64 -3.10
C TYR A 54 -5.58 -13.70 -1.88
N LYS A 55 -6.65 -13.74 -1.09
CA LYS A 55 -6.86 -12.86 0.07
C LYS A 55 -6.46 -11.43 -0.25
N SER A 56 -6.85 -10.97 -1.43
CA SER A 56 -6.38 -9.71 -1.99
C SER A 56 -7.24 -8.53 -1.54
N ASN A 57 -6.60 -7.35 -1.53
CA ASN A 57 -7.31 -6.10 -1.46
C ASN A 57 -7.83 -5.77 -2.86
N THR A 58 -9.06 -5.26 -2.94
CA THR A 58 -9.71 -4.93 -4.22
C THR A 58 -8.91 -3.93 -5.04
N TYR A 59 -8.39 -2.89 -4.39
CA TYR A 59 -7.62 -1.86 -5.11
C TYR A 59 -6.29 -2.40 -5.60
N ALA A 60 -5.58 -3.16 -4.75
CA ALA A 60 -4.32 -3.77 -5.15
C ALA A 60 -4.51 -4.74 -6.31
N LYS A 61 -5.59 -5.53 -6.30
CA LYS A 61 -5.88 -6.47 -7.38
C LYS A 61 -6.21 -5.75 -8.69
N ARG A 62 -7.13 -4.78 -8.64
CA ARG A 62 -7.62 -4.11 -9.85
C ARG A 62 -6.64 -3.10 -10.42
N PHE A 63 -5.98 -2.34 -9.55
CA PHE A 63 -5.19 -1.18 -9.95
C PHE A 63 -3.71 -1.32 -9.67
N GLY A 64 -3.27 -2.38 -9.00
CA GLY A 64 -1.86 -2.58 -8.67
C GLY A 64 -1.00 -2.69 -9.92
N MET A 65 0.06 -1.90 -9.98
CA MET A 65 0.97 -1.85 -11.12
C MET A 65 2.33 -2.43 -10.80
N LYS A 66 2.92 -2.00 -9.69
CA LYS A 66 4.27 -2.42 -9.30
C LYS A 66 4.55 -2.12 -7.85
N LEU A 67 5.53 -2.81 -7.27
CA LEU A 67 6.06 -2.47 -5.97
C LEU A 67 6.93 -1.20 -6.06
N VAL A 68 6.98 -0.46 -4.94
CA VAL A 68 7.79 0.76 -4.82
C VAL A 68 8.75 0.60 -3.63
N PRO A 69 9.85 -0.17 -3.81
CA PRO A 69 10.76 -0.52 -2.70
C PRO A 69 11.35 0.68 -1.96
N GLU A 70 11.56 1.79 -2.65
CA GLU A 70 12.14 2.99 -2.04
C GLU A 70 11.31 3.52 -0.86
N PHE A 71 10.02 3.16 -0.76
CA PHE A 71 9.18 3.61 0.33
C PHE A 71 9.18 2.67 1.54
N TYR A 72 9.71 1.45 1.42
CA TYR A 72 9.58 0.49 2.52
C TYR A 72 10.80 -0.38 2.78
N GLU A 73 11.72 -0.48 1.83
CA GLU A 73 12.82 -1.45 1.89
C GLU A 73 13.64 -1.31 3.18
N LYS A 74 13.89 -0.08 3.62
CA LYS A 74 14.71 0.18 4.81
C LYS A 74 14.09 -0.34 6.12
N TYR A 75 12.79 -0.60 6.13
CA TYR A 75 12.13 -1.09 7.35
C TYR A 75 12.16 -2.61 7.48
N ASN A 76 12.36 -3.32 6.39
CA ASN A 76 12.26 -4.78 6.35
C ASN A 76 13.59 -5.46 6.67
N PRO A 77 13.59 -6.64 7.30
CA PRO A 77 12.43 -7.33 7.86
C PRO A 77 12.01 -6.74 9.20
N ILE A 78 10.76 -7.01 9.60
CA ILE A 78 10.18 -6.46 10.83
C ILE A 78 9.92 -7.62 11.78
N PRO A 79 10.35 -7.52 13.07
CA PRO A 79 10.30 -8.69 13.97
C PRO A 79 8.91 -9.08 14.45
N THR A 80 7.97 -8.13 14.57
CA THR A 80 6.64 -8.45 15.09
C THR A 80 5.54 -7.93 14.16
N ARG A 81 4.39 -8.59 14.22
CA ARG A 81 3.22 -8.16 13.47
C ARG A 81 2.73 -6.78 13.92
N LYS A 82 2.78 -6.54 15.23
CA LYS A 82 2.36 -5.26 15.79
C LYS A 82 3.19 -4.12 15.21
N ASP A 83 4.51 -4.29 15.19
CA ASP A 83 5.41 -3.29 14.62
C ASP A 83 5.13 -3.09 13.13
N ALA A 84 4.83 -4.16 12.41
CA ALA A 84 4.51 -4.07 10.99
C ALA A 84 3.22 -3.28 10.75
N GLU A 85 2.20 -3.51 11.57
CA GLU A 85 0.94 -2.78 11.48
C GLU A 85 1.12 -1.30 11.80
N GLU A 86 1.95 -0.99 12.79
CA GLU A 86 2.26 0.41 13.14
C GLU A 86 3.02 1.11 12.01
N LEU A 87 3.97 0.43 11.40
CA LEU A 87 4.72 0.98 10.27
C LEU A 87 3.83 1.16 9.03
N GLU A 88 2.92 0.23 8.79
CA GLU A 88 1.95 0.35 7.72
C GLU A 88 1.17 1.66 7.84
N GLU A 89 0.62 1.92 9.01
CA GLU A 89 -0.12 3.15 9.27
C GLU A 89 0.76 4.40 9.16
N TYR A 90 1.97 4.32 9.72
CA TYR A 90 2.92 5.43 9.67
C TYR A 90 3.27 5.81 8.23
N VAL A 91 3.62 4.84 7.41
CA VAL A 91 3.99 5.08 6.02
C VAL A 91 2.78 5.58 5.23
N ALA A 92 1.60 4.99 5.45
CA ALA A 92 0.38 5.43 4.77
C ALA A 92 0.08 6.90 5.06
N LYS A 93 0.16 7.29 6.33
CA LYS A 93 -0.09 8.68 6.73
C LYS A 93 0.96 9.63 6.19
N LYS A 94 2.22 9.20 6.17
CA LYS A 94 3.31 9.99 5.61
C LYS A 94 3.10 10.27 4.13
N LEU A 95 2.69 9.26 3.37
CA LEU A 95 2.40 9.43 1.95
C LEU A 95 1.19 10.34 1.72
N ARG A 96 0.16 10.24 2.57
CA ARG A 96 -0.99 11.13 2.48
C ARG A 96 -0.62 12.60 2.69
N LYS A 97 0.36 12.88 3.54
CA LYS A 97 0.85 14.25 3.74
C LYS A 97 1.47 14.84 2.48
N GLU A 98 1.99 13.98 1.60
CA GLU A 98 2.54 14.38 0.31
C GLU A 98 1.46 14.55 -0.75
N ARG A 99 0.17 14.49 -0.34
CA ARG A 99 -0.99 14.62 -1.22
C ARG A 99 -1.15 13.48 -2.22
N TYR A 100 -0.51 12.34 -1.94
CA TYR A 100 -0.77 11.11 -2.69
C TYR A 100 -2.10 10.49 -2.27
N GLY A 101 -2.69 9.69 -3.15
CA GLY A 101 -3.82 8.86 -2.79
C GLY A 101 -3.31 7.55 -2.16
N VAL A 102 -3.82 7.19 -0.99
CA VAL A 102 -3.33 6.00 -0.28
C VAL A 102 -4.48 5.20 0.28
N TRP A 103 -4.43 3.89 0.09
CA TRP A 103 -5.31 2.95 0.76
C TRP A 103 -4.47 2.01 1.64
N PHE A 104 -4.94 1.75 2.86
CA PHE A 104 -4.38 0.72 3.73
C PHE A 104 -5.49 0.19 4.63
N ASN A 105 -5.27 -0.99 5.18
CA ASN A 105 -6.27 -1.61 6.05
C ASN A 105 -6.14 -1.16 7.50
#